data_c78567d8c1e9bb45f3ace3d431b859aa
#
_entry.id   c78567d8c1e9bb45f3ace3d431b859aa
#
_cell.length_a   1.000
_cell.length_b   1.000
_cell.length_c   1.000
_cell.angle_alpha   90.00
_cell.angle_beta   90.00
_cell.angle_gamma   90.00
#
_symmetry.space_group_name_H-M   'P 1'
#
loop_
_entity.id
_entity.type
_entity.pdbx_description
1 polymer ?
#
loop_
_entity_poly.entity_id
_entity_poly.type
_entity_poly.pdbx_seq_one_letter_code
_entity_poly.pdbx_strand_id
1 'polypeptide(L)'
;MKLKQSSIHKRVVITGYGAVTPLGENALMHWDAILNKRMGFKYFNKHNNNINTNFFGIVENEPDISFTPLALRRRLPKYTRLTLKAAQEAVSMAFGCQLPTDIYAPIECGVILGTGWGGLDECFSSSDEWLSSELASPFTCFFNMINISSAACSQLWNLRGYQNTVSAACATGTIAIGDAYEIIKNGKAKMMLAGAGESLRSDFSQWSIDVLGALSKEKTNIQKASCPFSKDRSGFVLSEGAAVVCIEELDSALARNAKILGEIKSYTNFSDAYDLTNPAVDCYARSMTIKECVSQAGITYSELDYINAHGTSTRLNDLNETNALKLALGKHAYSIPISSTKSYSGHLISAAGAFETIVCLQAMNANIIPATLNLTNPDPECDLDYVAGDHRKSFINHALNLSFGFGGANAALMLEKYS
;
A
#
# COMPACT_ATOMS: atom_id res chain seq x y z
N MET A 1 15.61 -39.86 17.27
CA MET A 1 15.07 -39.66 15.91
C MET A 1 13.75 -38.88 16.07
N LYS A 2 13.84 -37.53 16.05
CA LYS A 2 12.62 -36.68 16.10
C LYS A 2 12.06 -36.64 14.70
N LEU A 3 10.87 -37.19 14.51
CA LEU A 3 10.06 -37.04 13.32
C LEU A 3 9.92 -35.53 13.05
N LYS A 4 10.41 -35.05 11.91
CA LYS A 4 10.01 -33.75 11.35
C LYS A 4 8.50 -33.86 11.08
N GLN A 5 7.66 -33.32 11.99
CA GLN A 5 6.32 -32.94 11.61
C GLN A 5 6.49 -31.94 10.45
N SER A 6 6.11 -32.33 9.25
CA SER A 6 5.89 -31.41 8.16
C SER A 6 4.83 -30.43 8.66
N SER A 7 5.23 -29.19 8.96
CA SER A 7 4.28 -28.16 9.28
C SER A 7 3.46 -27.93 8.01
N ILE A 8 2.22 -28.42 8.00
CA ILE A 8 1.25 -28.09 6.93
C ILE A 8 1.03 -26.59 7.08
N HIS A 9 1.57 -25.79 6.15
CA HIS A 9 1.35 -24.37 6.12
C HIS A 9 -0.15 -24.08 5.91
N LYS A 10 -0.67 -23.10 6.65
CA LYS A 10 -2.06 -22.69 6.54
C LYS A 10 -2.25 -21.80 5.30
N ARG A 11 -3.37 -21.99 4.61
CA ARG A 11 -3.80 -21.08 3.53
C ARG A 11 -4.35 -19.80 4.15
N VAL A 12 -4.08 -18.67 3.52
CA VAL A 12 -4.43 -17.34 4.03
C VAL A 12 -5.27 -16.60 3.00
N VAL A 13 -6.44 -16.14 3.43
CA VAL A 13 -7.42 -15.47 2.57
C VAL A 13 -7.72 -14.07 3.06
N ILE A 14 -8.16 -13.21 2.15
CA ILE A 14 -8.62 -11.85 2.44
C ILE A 14 -10.14 -11.90 2.50
N THR A 15 -10.72 -11.44 3.61
CA THR A 15 -12.16 -11.43 3.86
C THR A 15 -12.74 -10.03 3.97
N GLY A 16 -11.89 -9.03 4.14
CA GLY A 16 -12.30 -7.63 4.15
C GLY A 16 -11.16 -6.70 3.77
N TYR A 17 -11.52 -5.53 3.31
CA TYR A 17 -10.57 -4.45 3.04
C TYR A 17 -11.26 -3.09 3.20
N GLY A 18 -10.46 -2.08 3.44
CA GLY A 18 -10.91 -0.70 3.47
C GLY A 18 -9.78 0.25 3.13
N ALA A 19 -10.13 1.39 2.58
CA ALA A 19 -9.16 2.41 2.23
C ALA A 19 -9.77 3.82 2.27
N VAL A 20 -8.91 4.79 2.60
CA VAL A 20 -9.20 6.23 2.54
C VAL A 20 -8.07 6.90 1.80
N THR A 21 -8.34 7.49 0.65
CA THR A 21 -7.34 8.15 -0.20
C THR A 21 -7.95 9.39 -0.86
N PRO A 22 -7.19 10.19 -1.60
CA PRO A 22 -7.74 11.31 -2.37
C PRO A 22 -8.77 10.90 -3.44
N LEU A 23 -8.88 9.61 -3.77
CA LEU A 23 -9.91 9.10 -4.69
C LEU A 23 -11.27 8.93 -4.02
N GLY A 24 -11.34 8.86 -2.69
CA GLY A 24 -12.58 8.69 -1.94
C GLY A 24 -12.37 8.22 -0.50
N GLU A 25 -13.46 8.08 0.23
CA GLU A 25 -13.50 7.76 1.66
C GLU A 25 -13.65 6.25 1.95
N ASN A 26 -13.82 5.44 0.92
CA ASN A 26 -13.96 4.00 0.99
C ASN A 26 -13.52 3.30 -0.29
N ALA A 27 -13.31 2.00 -0.24
CA ALA A 27 -12.77 1.21 -1.33
C ALA A 27 -13.68 1.15 -2.57
N LEU A 28 -15.00 1.25 -2.42
CA LEU A 28 -15.93 1.30 -3.56
C LEU A 28 -15.78 2.60 -4.35
N MET A 29 -15.65 3.74 -3.65
CA MET A 29 -15.42 5.04 -4.31
C MET A 29 -14.09 5.06 -5.07
N HIS A 30 -13.07 4.38 -4.55
CA HIS A 30 -11.76 4.27 -5.23
C HIS A 30 -11.89 3.49 -6.54
N TRP A 31 -12.59 2.35 -6.51
CA TRP A 31 -12.78 1.54 -7.71
C TRP A 31 -13.60 2.29 -8.76
N ASP A 32 -14.68 2.96 -8.33
CA ASP A 32 -15.46 3.84 -9.22
C ASP A 32 -14.59 4.95 -9.82
N ALA A 33 -13.74 5.60 -9.01
CA ALA A 33 -12.81 6.62 -9.49
C ALA A 33 -11.82 6.06 -10.53
N ILE A 34 -11.28 4.86 -10.30
CA ILE A 34 -10.39 4.18 -11.25
C ILE A 34 -11.14 3.89 -12.55
N LEU A 35 -12.32 3.25 -12.49
CA LEU A 35 -13.11 2.92 -13.67
C LEU A 35 -13.53 4.15 -14.48
N ASN A 36 -13.75 5.28 -13.83
CA ASN A 36 -14.06 6.55 -14.47
C ASN A 36 -12.83 7.42 -14.79
N LYS A 37 -11.61 6.85 -14.66
CA LYS A 37 -10.34 7.53 -14.94
C LYS A 37 -10.19 8.87 -14.20
N ARG A 38 -10.70 8.96 -12.96
CA ARG A 38 -10.56 10.16 -12.12
C ARG A 38 -9.24 10.13 -11.36
N MET A 39 -8.56 11.26 -11.33
CA MET A 39 -7.34 11.45 -10.52
C MET A 39 -7.72 12.05 -9.16
N GLY A 40 -7.09 11.57 -8.09
CA GLY A 40 -7.30 12.06 -6.72
C GLY A 40 -6.41 13.24 -6.34
N PHE A 41 -5.32 13.48 -7.06
CA PHE A 41 -4.44 14.60 -6.78
C PHE A 41 -4.86 15.85 -7.55
N LYS A 42 -4.50 17.02 -7.01
CA LYS A 42 -4.93 18.33 -7.51
C LYS A 42 -3.77 19.32 -7.50
N TYR A 43 -3.97 20.44 -8.20
CA TYR A 43 -3.14 21.62 -8.07
C TYR A 43 -3.31 22.21 -6.67
N PHE A 44 -2.19 22.47 -6.01
CA PHE A 44 -2.15 23.09 -4.71
C PHE A 44 -1.50 24.46 -4.81
N ASN A 45 -2.18 25.49 -4.32
CA ASN A 45 -1.60 26.81 -4.24
C ASN A 45 -0.57 26.83 -3.09
N LYS A 46 0.69 27.06 -3.42
CA LYS A 46 1.80 26.96 -2.45
C LYS A 46 1.79 28.10 -1.48
N HIS A 47 1.98 27.79 -0.21
CA HIS A 47 2.34 28.78 0.80
C HIS A 47 3.86 29.00 0.87
N ASN A 48 4.68 28.06 0.41
CA ASN A 48 6.13 28.10 0.47
C ASN A 48 6.77 27.98 -0.91
N ASN A 49 7.51 29.02 -1.31
CA ASN A 49 8.21 29.07 -2.61
C ASN A 49 9.38 28.08 -2.73
N ASN A 50 9.79 27.44 -1.63
CA ASN A 50 10.90 26.48 -1.63
C ASN A 50 10.49 25.07 -2.08
N ILE A 51 9.19 24.81 -2.29
CA ILE A 51 8.68 23.54 -2.78
C ILE A 51 8.51 23.62 -4.30
N ASN A 52 9.10 22.71 -5.06
CA ASN A 52 9.09 22.75 -6.52
C ASN A 52 7.81 22.18 -7.15
N THR A 53 7.20 21.16 -6.55
CA THR A 53 5.97 20.56 -7.07
C THR A 53 4.74 21.42 -6.79
N ASN A 54 3.71 21.33 -7.64
CA ASN A 54 2.42 21.99 -7.44
C ASN A 54 1.26 21.02 -7.24
N PHE A 55 1.49 19.73 -7.31
CA PHE A 55 0.43 18.72 -7.27
C PHE A 55 0.58 17.84 -6.06
N PHE A 56 -0.52 17.67 -5.32
CA PHE A 56 -0.61 16.79 -4.15
C PHE A 56 -1.95 16.06 -4.13
N GLY A 57 -1.96 14.85 -3.57
CA GLY A 57 -3.17 14.11 -3.27
C GLY A 57 -3.51 14.25 -1.79
N ILE A 58 -4.60 14.93 -1.48
CA ILE A 58 -5.04 15.22 -0.12
C ILE A 58 -6.44 14.66 0.09
N VAL A 59 -6.65 14.00 1.23
CA VAL A 59 -7.97 13.60 1.71
C VAL A 59 -8.64 14.85 2.29
N GLU A 60 -9.62 15.40 1.57
CA GLU A 60 -10.19 16.71 1.90
C GLU A 60 -10.95 16.71 3.23
N ASN A 61 -11.77 15.68 3.44
CA ASN A 61 -12.57 15.56 4.65
C ASN A 61 -11.78 14.86 5.76
N GLU A 62 -11.98 15.33 7.01
CA GLU A 62 -11.50 14.56 8.15
C GLU A 62 -12.26 13.22 8.18
N PRO A 63 -11.52 12.08 8.35
CA PRO A 63 -12.17 10.79 8.40
C PRO A 63 -13.09 10.70 9.61
N ASP A 64 -14.33 10.26 9.39
CA ASP A 64 -15.24 10.00 10.50
C ASP A 64 -14.76 8.78 11.28
N ILE A 65 -14.24 9.04 12.47
CA ILE A 65 -13.82 8.05 13.47
C ILE A 65 -14.63 8.19 14.76
N SER A 66 -15.90 8.60 14.67
CA SER A 66 -16.81 8.79 15.81
C SER A 66 -17.00 7.53 16.64
N PHE A 67 -16.83 6.34 16.04
CA PHE A 67 -16.80 5.04 16.72
C PHE A 67 -15.62 4.88 17.71
N THR A 68 -14.60 5.75 17.62
CA THR A 68 -13.44 5.73 18.52
C THR A 68 -13.72 6.58 19.76
N PRO A 69 -13.43 6.09 20.99
CA PRO A 69 -13.60 6.87 22.20
C PRO A 69 -12.86 8.22 22.18
N LEU A 70 -13.47 9.28 22.66
CA LEU A 70 -12.92 10.65 22.59
C LEU A 70 -11.51 10.74 23.22
N ALA A 71 -11.29 10.04 24.34
CA ALA A 71 -9.98 10.01 25.00
C ALA A 71 -8.87 9.42 24.11
N LEU A 72 -9.20 8.44 23.26
CA LEU A 72 -8.27 7.87 22.31
C LEU A 72 -8.10 8.82 21.11
N ARG A 73 -9.19 9.32 20.51
CA ARG A 73 -9.16 10.22 19.34
C ARG A 73 -8.20 11.40 19.47
N ARG A 74 -8.15 12.01 20.67
CA ARG A 74 -7.30 13.17 20.97
C ARG A 74 -5.80 12.87 20.90
N ARG A 75 -5.41 11.60 20.91
CA ARG A 75 -4.01 11.13 20.91
C ARG A 75 -3.54 10.68 19.53
N LEU A 76 -4.42 10.72 18.51
CA LEU A 76 -4.16 10.13 17.21
C LEU A 76 -3.73 11.17 16.19
N PRO A 77 -2.54 11.02 15.59
CA PRO A 77 -2.13 11.82 14.46
C PRO A 77 -3.00 11.49 13.21
N LYS A 78 -2.95 12.35 12.22
CA LYS A 78 -3.78 12.26 11.00
C LYS A 78 -3.69 10.91 10.32
N TYR A 79 -2.46 10.42 10.09
CA TYR A 79 -2.27 9.13 9.41
C TYR A 79 -2.96 7.98 10.15
N THR A 80 -2.94 8.00 11.50
CA THR A 80 -3.64 6.98 12.30
C THR A 80 -5.15 7.10 12.17
N ARG A 81 -5.72 8.32 12.12
CA ARG A 81 -7.16 8.51 11.90
C ARG A 81 -7.61 7.95 10.55
N LEU A 82 -6.83 8.18 9.49
CA LEU A 82 -7.06 7.58 8.17
C LEU A 82 -6.99 6.04 8.26
N THR A 83 -5.97 5.52 8.95
CA THR A 83 -5.78 4.07 9.12
C THR A 83 -6.93 3.42 9.89
N LEU A 84 -7.42 4.05 10.96
CA LEU A 84 -8.56 3.53 11.71
C LEU A 84 -9.85 3.51 10.88
N LYS A 85 -10.07 4.53 10.05
CA LYS A 85 -11.23 4.55 9.15
C LYS A 85 -11.17 3.42 8.13
N ALA A 86 -9.99 3.20 7.51
CA ALA A 86 -9.77 2.08 6.61
C ALA A 86 -9.91 0.72 7.32
N ALA A 87 -9.37 0.59 8.54
CA ALA A 87 -9.50 -0.62 9.35
C ALA A 87 -10.96 -0.91 9.73
N GLN A 88 -11.75 0.12 10.07
CA GLN A 88 -13.17 -0.04 10.33
C GLN A 88 -13.93 -0.60 9.13
N GLU A 89 -13.67 -0.09 7.93
CA GLU A 89 -14.26 -0.61 6.71
C GLU A 89 -13.89 -2.08 6.49
N ALA A 90 -12.61 -2.43 6.65
CA ALA A 90 -12.11 -3.81 6.54
C ALA A 90 -12.78 -4.76 7.53
N VAL A 91 -12.88 -4.36 8.81
CA VAL A 91 -13.57 -5.15 9.85
C VAL A 91 -15.05 -5.28 9.54
N SER A 92 -15.73 -4.19 9.18
CA SER A 92 -17.16 -4.22 8.85
C SER A 92 -17.46 -5.08 7.63
N MET A 93 -16.59 -5.08 6.61
CA MET A 93 -16.72 -5.94 5.43
C MET A 93 -16.54 -7.41 5.80
N ALA A 94 -15.58 -7.74 6.67
CA ALA A 94 -15.25 -9.10 7.06
C ALA A 94 -16.25 -9.70 8.06
N PHE A 95 -16.72 -8.92 9.04
CA PHE A 95 -17.48 -9.41 10.20
C PHE A 95 -18.88 -8.77 10.35
N GLY A 96 -19.26 -7.82 9.48
CA GLY A 96 -20.52 -7.09 9.59
C GLY A 96 -20.56 -6.24 10.87
N CYS A 97 -21.54 -6.52 11.73
CA CYS A 97 -21.71 -5.81 13.01
C CYS A 97 -20.99 -6.51 14.17
N GLN A 98 -20.38 -7.67 13.96
CA GLN A 98 -19.67 -8.42 15.00
C GLN A 98 -18.22 -7.91 15.14
N LEU A 99 -17.65 -8.08 16.33
CA LEU A 99 -16.20 -7.90 16.50
C LEU A 99 -15.46 -9.17 16.08
N PRO A 100 -14.21 -9.08 15.59
CA PRO A 100 -13.39 -10.25 15.34
C PRO A 100 -13.31 -11.19 16.54
N THR A 101 -13.30 -10.63 17.76
CA THR A 101 -13.21 -11.34 19.03
C THR A 101 -14.53 -11.93 19.54
N ASP A 102 -15.64 -11.72 18.84
CA ASP A 102 -16.88 -12.48 19.05
C ASP A 102 -16.82 -13.86 18.39
N ILE A 103 -15.89 -14.05 17.44
CA ILE A 103 -15.70 -15.26 16.64
C ILE A 103 -14.42 -16.00 17.02
N TYR A 104 -13.32 -15.27 17.18
CA TYR A 104 -11.99 -15.82 17.51
C TYR A 104 -11.60 -15.44 18.93
N ALA A 105 -10.80 -16.28 19.59
CA ALA A 105 -10.21 -15.88 20.86
C ALA A 105 -9.34 -14.62 20.67
N PRO A 106 -9.38 -13.64 21.58
CA PRO A 106 -8.63 -12.39 21.43
C PRO A 106 -7.13 -12.58 21.13
N ILE A 107 -6.53 -13.65 21.68
CA ILE A 107 -5.12 -14.00 21.47
C ILE A 107 -4.81 -14.55 20.05
N GLU A 108 -5.83 -14.98 19.32
CA GLU A 108 -5.73 -15.47 17.94
C GLU A 108 -5.93 -14.33 16.92
N CYS A 109 -6.27 -13.12 17.38
CA CYS A 109 -6.50 -11.92 16.56
C CYS A 109 -5.34 -10.95 16.72
N GLY A 110 -4.67 -10.62 15.61
CA GLY A 110 -3.50 -9.75 15.62
C GLY A 110 -3.62 -8.54 14.69
N VAL A 111 -2.57 -7.71 14.68
CA VAL A 111 -2.51 -6.49 13.86
C VAL A 111 -1.07 -6.13 13.49
N ILE A 112 -0.84 -5.79 12.22
CA ILE A 112 0.40 -5.20 11.71
C ILE A 112 0.03 -4.00 10.83
N LEU A 113 0.23 -2.79 11.36
CA LEU A 113 -0.04 -1.55 10.61
C LEU A 113 1.22 -0.70 10.57
N GLY A 114 1.57 -0.24 9.37
CA GLY A 114 2.80 0.50 9.14
C GLY A 114 2.60 1.98 8.83
N THR A 115 3.73 2.71 8.88
CA THR A 115 3.86 4.09 8.42
C THR A 115 5.32 4.36 8.11
N GLY A 116 5.61 5.31 7.21
CA GLY A 116 6.97 5.72 6.91
C GLY A 116 7.49 6.76 7.90
N TRP A 117 6.70 7.78 8.19
CA TRP A 117 7.11 8.95 8.97
C TRP A 117 6.29 9.19 10.25
N GLY A 118 5.27 8.38 10.51
CA GLY A 118 4.42 8.58 11.68
C GLY A 118 3.69 9.92 11.66
N GLY A 119 3.53 10.55 12.82
CA GLY A 119 2.91 11.85 12.96
C GLY A 119 3.93 13.01 12.86
N LEU A 120 4.76 13.01 11.82
CA LEU A 120 5.79 14.05 11.62
C LEU A 120 5.19 15.46 11.60
N ASP A 121 4.07 15.65 10.94
CA ASP A 121 3.41 16.96 10.83
C ASP A 121 2.91 17.46 12.19
N GLU A 122 2.30 16.59 12.98
CA GLU A 122 1.83 16.93 14.31
C GLU A 122 2.98 17.18 15.30
N CYS A 123 4.08 16.43 15.16
CA CYS A 123 5.29 16.67 15.97
C CYS A 123 5.91 18.02 15.62
N PHE A 124 5.98 18.36 14.34
CA PHE A 124 6.50 19.63 13.86
C PHE A 124 5.63 20.81 14.37
N SER A 125 4.30 20.72 14.21
CA SER A 125 3.35 21.71 14.72
C SER A 125 3.47 21.89 16.24
N SER A 126 3.55 20.78 16.98
CA SER A 126 3.72 20.84 18.45
C SER A 126 5.05 21.46 18.87
N SER A 127 6.13 21.25 18.11
CA SER A 127 7.42 21.88 18.35
C SER A 127 7.36 23.38 18.14
N ASP A 128 6.70 23.82 17.06
CA ASP A 128 6.52 25.24 16.76
C ASP A 128 5.66 25.95 17.80
N GLU A 129 4.57 25.33 18.23
CA GLU A 129 3.72 25.80 19.33
C GLU A 129 4.52 25.96 20.64
N TRP A 130 5.34 24.96 20.99
CA TRP A 130 6.15 24.97 22.20
C TRP A 130 7.21 26.09 22.17
N LEU A 131 7.87 26.29 21.01
CA LEU A 131 8.88 27.33 20.83
C LEU A 131 8.27 28.74 20.88
N SER A 132 7.04 28.93 20.41
CA SER A 132 6.39 30.24 20.31
C SER A 132 5.62 30.64 21.56
N SER A 133 5.03 29.69 22.31
CA SER A 133 4.15 29.98 23.42
C SER A 133 4.46 29.18 24.70
N GLU A 134 5.49 28.33 24.67
CA GLU A 134 5.82 27.36 25.72
C GLU A 134 4.69 26.36 26.04
N LEU A 135 3.67 26.33 25.21
CA LEU A 135 2.54 25.41 25.28
C LEU A 135 2.54 24.55 24.02
N ALA A 136 2.39 23.25 24.20
CA ALA A 136 2.24 22.30 23.12
C ALA A 136 1.23 21.23 23.49
N SER A 137 0.80 20.43 22.53
CA SER A 137 -0.11 19.33 22.81
C SER A 137 0.48 18.38 23.86
N PRO A 138 -0.26 18.06 24.96
CA PRO A 138 0.19 17.07 25.94
C PRO A 138 0.30 15.66 25.35
N PHE A 139 -0.13 15.46 24.10
CA PHE A 139 -0.15 14.20 23.39
C PHE A 139 0.99 14.06 22.36
N THR A 140 1.90 15.03 22.27
CA THR A 140 3.01 15.06 21.28
C THR A 140 3.82 13.77 21.26
N CYS A 141 4.09 13.15 22.42
CA CYS A 141 4.82 11.89 22.46
C CYS A 141 4.10 10.75 21.70
N PHE A 142 2.75 10.74 21.71
CA PHE A 142 1.98 9.73 20.98
C PHE A 142 2.01 9.97 19.46
N PHE A 143 2.14 11.22 19.01
CA PHE A 143 2.25 11.53 17.59
C PHE A 143 3.53 10.96 16.98
N ASN A 144 4.61 10.94 17.76
CA ASN A 144 5.91 10.42 17.33
C ASN A 144 6.03 8.88 17.44
N MET A 145 5.09 8.22 18.10
CA MET A 145 5.09 6.75 18.21
C MET A 145 4.55 6.11 16.93
N ILE A 146 5.42 5.53 16.11
CA ILE A 146 5.02 4.91 14.84
C ILE A 146 4.05 3.73 15.01
N ASN A 147 4.02 3.09 16.19
CA ASN A 147 3.14 1.95 16.48
C ASN A 147 1.73 2.34 16.93
N ILE A 148 1.39 3.63 16.94
CA ILE A 148 0.11 4.10 17.48
C ILE A 148 -1.10 3.57 16.71
N SER A 149 -0.98 3.35 15.38
CA SER A 149 -2.06 2.77 14.58
C SER A 149 -2.35 1.32 14.99
N SER A 150 -1.33 0.49 15.14
CA SER A 150 -1.47 -0.90 15.61
C SER A 150 -2.02 -0.94 17.03
N ALA A 151 -1.53 -0.08 17.92
CA ALA A 151 -2.01 -0.01 19.32
C ALA A 151 -3.47 0.43 19.39
N ALA A 152 -3.88 1.43 18.60
CA ALA A 152 -5.27 1.92 18.58
C ALA A 152 -6.23 0.84 18.04
N CYS A 153 -5.88 0.15 16.94
CA CYS A 153 -6.66 -0.96 16.42
C CYS A 153 -6.78 -2.11 17.44
N SER A 154 -5.67 -2.50 18.05
CA SER A 154 -5.64 -3.52 19.11
C SER A 154 -6.60 -3.18 20.25
N GLN A 155 -6.58 -1.92 20.71
CA GLN A 155 -7.49 -1.46 21.77
C GLN A 155 -8.96 -1.45 21.33
N LEU A 156 -9.25 -0.96 20.11
CA LEU A 156 -10.63 -0.81 19.64
C LEU A 156 -11.34 -2.14 19.41
N TRP A 157 -10.66 -3.13 18.87
CA TRP A 157 -11.21 -4.43 18.52
C TRP A 157 -10.74 -5.56 19.44
N ASN A 158 -10.11 -5.24 20.59
CA ASN A 158 -9.62 -6.19 21.61
C ASN A 158 -8.69 -7.28 21.00
N LEU A 159 -7.85 -6.89 20.02
CA LEU A 159 -6.91 -7.80 19.37
C LEU A 159 -5.69 -8.00 20.27
N ARG A 160 -5.61 -9.13 20.95
CA ARG A 160 -4.56 -9.43 21.95
C ARG A 160 -3.49 -10.39 21.46
N GLY A 161 -3.55 -10.77 20.17
CA GLY A 161 -2.58 -11.62 19.52
C GLY A 161 -1.33 -10.86 19.10
N TYR A 162 -0.72 -11.29 18.00
CA TYR A 162 0.51 -10.69 17.49
C TYR A 162 0.29 -9.23 17.10
N GLN A 163 1.14 -8.34 17.62
CA GLN A 163 1.13 -6.91 17.27
C GLN A 163 2.51 -6.46 16.84
N ASN A 164 2.61 -5.77 15.72
CA ASN A 164 3.83 -5.16 15.23
C ASN A 164 3.53 -3.89 14.41
N THR A 165 4.58 -3.16 14.06
CA THR A 165 4.52 -2.00 13.16
C THR A 165 5.71 -2.04 12.22
N VAL A 166 5.45 -1.93 10.93
CA VAL A 166 6.46 -1.91 9.87
C VAL A 166 6.74 -0.48 9.43
N SER A 167 8.02 -0.18 9.19
CA SER A 167 8.44 1.06 8.53
C SER A 167 9.50 0.70 7.49
N ALA A 168 9.14 0.78 6.22
CA ALA A 168 9.98 0.44 5.06
C ALA A 168 9.66 1.37 3.87
N ALA A 169 9.45 2.66 4.16
CA ALA A 169 9.08 3.68 3.18
C ALA A 169 7.93 3.20 2.27
N CYS A 170 8.11 3.24 0.95
CA CYS A 170 7.06 2.90 -0.02
C CYS A 170 6.67 1.41 -0.04
N ALA A 171 7.47 0.51 0.54
CA ALA A 171 7.18 -0.91 0.61
C ALA A 171 6.42 -1.32 1.89
N THR A 172 6.21 -0.40 2.83
CA THR A 172 5.63 -0.65 4.16
C THR A 172 4.32 -1.43 4.11
N GLY A 173 3.36 -1.01 3.27
CA GLY A 173 2.04 -1.63 3.23
C GLY A 173 2.06 -3.07 2.72
N THR A 174 2.85 -3.35 1.69
CA THR A 174 3.04 -4.71 1.16
C THR A 174 3.76 -5.60 2.17
N ILE A 175 4.80 -5.08 2.84
CA ILE A 175 5.53 -5.81 3.89
C ILE A 175 4.62 -6.10 5.08
N ALA A 176 3.81 -5.13 5.54
CA ALA A 176 2.87 -5.34 6.64
C ALA A 176 1.86 -6.47 6.35
N ILE A 177 1.32 -6.53 5.12
CA ILE A 177 0.43 -7.61 4.69
C ILE A 177 1.19 -8.93 4.59
N GLY A 178 2.40 -8.92 4.02
CA GLY A 178 3.23 -10.10 3.86
C GLY A 178 3.67 -10.70 5.20
N ASP A 179 4.08 -9.88 6.16
CA ASP A 179 4.45 -10.33 7.51
C ASP A 179 3.23 -10.91 8.24
N ALA A 180 2.06 -10.28 8.11
CA ALA A 180 0.82 -10.81 8.68
C ALA A 180 0.42 -12.15 8.03
N TYR A 181 0.60 -12.28 6.70
CA TYR A 181 0.45 -13.55 5.99
C TYR A 181 1.34 -14.65 6.58
N GLU A 182 2.63 -14.36 6.80
CA GLU A 182 3.56 -15.34 7.39
C GLU A 182 3.17 -15.71 8.83
N ILE A 183 2.62 -14.80 9.62
CA ILE A 183 2.11 -15.08 10.98
C ILE A 183 0.95 -16.09 10.93
N ILE A 184 -0.04 -15.90 10.04
CA ILE A 184 -1.17 -16.82 9.91
C ILE A 184 -0.72 -18.14 9.28
N LYS A 185 0.02 -18.11 8.20
CA LYS A 185 0.56 -19.29 7.49
C LYS A 185 1.31 -20.24 8.43
N ASN A 186 2.00 -19.69 9.43
CA ASN A 186 2.71 -20.46 10.44
C ASN A 186 1.84 -20.80 11.68
N GLY A 187 0.51 -20.58 11.64
CA GLY A 187 -0.44 -20.94 12.68
C GLY A 187 -0.34 -20.14 13.99
N LYS A 188 0.25 -18.92 13.93
CA LYS A 188 0.41 -18.06 15.11
C LYS A 188 -0.77 -17.11 15.34
N ALA A 189 -1.65 -16.94 14.35
CA ALA A 189 -2.90 -16.22 14.44
C ALA A 189 -3.93 -16.85 13.50
N LYS A 190 -5.23 -16.62 13.76
CA LYS A 190 -6.31 -16.98 12.85
C LYS A 190 -6.79 -15.80 12.02
N MET A 191 -6.62 -14.59 12.53
CA MET A 191 -7.03 -13.34 11.88
C MET A 191 -6.01 -12.26 12.16
N MET A 192 -5.70 -11.45 11.14
CA MET A 192 -4.87 -10.26 11.27
C MET A 192 -5.48 -9.07 10.51
N LEU A 193 -5.39 -7.87 11.10
CA LEU A 193 -5.50 -6.62 10.35
C LEU A 193 -4.11 -6.23 9.88
N ALA A 194 -3.96 -5.93 8.59
CA ALA A 194 -2.66 -5.58 8.02
C ALA A 194 -2.78 -4.46 6.98
N GLY A 195 -1.80 -3.57 6.93
CA GLY A 195 -1.79 -2.45 6.00
C GLY A 195 -0.94 -1.29 6.49
N ALA A 196 -1.22 -0.09 5.97
CA ALA A 196 -0.47 1.10 6.34
C ALA A 196 -1.26 2.40 6.13
N GLY A 197 -0.79 3.47 6.75
CA GLY A 197 -1.27 4.83 6.54
C GLY A 197 -0.15 5.84 6.53
N GLU A 198 -0.33 6.93 5.76
CA GLU A 198 0.62 8.03 5.68
C GLU A 198 -0.11 9.37 5.53
N SER A 199 0.45 10.42 6.14
CA SER A 199 0.00 11.80 5.94
C SER A 199 1.17 12.76 6.10
N LEU A 200 1.56 13.41 5.01
CA LEU A 200 2.66 14.36 4.93
C LEU A 200 2.14 15.64 4.24
N ARG A 201 1.46 16.51 5.01
CA ARG A 201 0.74 17.69 4.50
C ARG A 201 1.45 19.01 4.76
N SER A 202 2.28 19.07 5.81
CA SER A 202 2.96 20.31 6.17
C SER A 202 3.96 20.72 5.09
N ASP A 203 4.21 22.00 4.97
CA ASP A 203 5.24 22.53 4.06
C ASP A 203 6.62 21.92 4.36
N PHE A 204 6.89 21.63 5.63
CA PHE A 204 8.16 21.01 6.03
C PHE A 204 8.29 19.58 5.52
N SER A 205 7.28 18.73 5.72
CA SER A 205 7.33 17.35 5.25
C SER A 205 7.33 17.27 3.72
N GLN A 206 6.55 18.12 3.03
CA GLN A 206 6.56 18.21 1.57
C GLN A 206 7.92 18.66 1.05
N TRP A 207 8.51 19.70 1.64
CA TRP A 207 9.85 20.18 1.30
C TRP A 207 10.90 19.09 1.52
N SER A 208 10.84 18.37 2.63
CA SER A 208 11.82 17.32 2.96
C SER A 208 11.85 16.16 1.94
N ILE A 209 10.73 15.89 1.27
CA ILE A 209 10.66 14.92 0.17
C ILE A 209 11.08 15.57 -1.17
N ASP A 210 10.69 16.84 -1.39
CA ASP A 210 10.98 17.56 -2.63
C ASP A 210 12.49 17.79 -2.86
N VAL A 211 13.25 18.07 -1.80
CA VAL A 211 14.70 18.25 -1.88
C VAL A 211 15.46 16.98 -2.30
N LEU A 212 14.86 15.81 -2.18
CA LEU A 212 15.40 14.55 -2.70
C LEU A 212 15.30 14.47 -4.24
N GLY A 213 14.58 15.41 -4.88
CA GLY A 213 14.38 15.45 -6.33
C GLY A 213 13.47 14.35 -6.87
N ALA A 214 12.70 13.68 -6.00
CA ALA A 214 11.83 12.57 -6.35
C ALA A 214 10.40 12.99 -6.71
N LEU A 215 9.96 14.20 -6.28
CA LEU A 215 8.63 14.71 -6.61
C LEU A 215 8.56 15.22 -8.07
N SER A 216 7.35 15.19 -8.60
CA SER A 216 7.05 15.68 -9.95
C SER A 216 7.47 17.13 -10.13
N LYS A 217 8.19 17.41 -11.21
CA LYS A 217 8.61 18.77 -11.60
C LYS A 217 7.58 19.46 -12.49
N GLU A 218 6.48 18.79 -12.81
CA GLU A 218 5.39 19.38 -13.59
C GLU A 218 4.67 20.47 -12.76
N LYS A 219 4.34 21.58 -13.41
CA LYS A 219 3.80 22.75 -12.70
C LYS A 219 2.39 23.14 -13.11
N THR A 220 1.97 22.76 -14.30
CA THR A 220 0.75 23.28 -14.93
C THR A 220 -0.16 22.21 -15.48
N ASN A 221 0.39 21.11 -15.98
CA ASN A 221 -0.38 20.05 -16.62
C ASN A 221 -0.53 18.84 -15.68
N ILE A 222 -1.69 18.71 -15.08
CA ILE A 222 -1.99 17.60 -14.15
C ILE A 222 -1.79 16.21 -14.77
N GLN A 223 -2.02 16.06 -16.09
CA GLN A 223 -1.84 14.80 -16.80
C GLN A 223 -0.35 14.40 -16.93
N LYS A 224 0.57 15.36 -16.78
CA LYS A 224 2.01 15.09 -16.76
C LYS A 224 2.58 15.00 -15.34
N ALA A 225 1.78 15.32 -14.33
CA ALA A 225 2.23 15.30 -12.94
C ALA A 225 2.54 13.89 -12.45
N SER A 226 1.72 12.89 -12.83
CA SER A 226 1.98 11.46 -12.61
C SER A 226 1.65 10.69 -13.88
N CYS A 227 2.68 10.28 -14.61
CA CYS A 227 2.60 9.56 -15.89
C CYS A 227 3.64 8.41 -15.93
N PRO A 228 3.42 7.34 -15.14
CA PRO A 228 4.35 6.22 -15.06
C PRO A 228 4.70 5.65 -16.44
N PHE A 229 5.97 5.28 -16.63
CA PHE A 229 6.54 4.71 -17.86
C PHE A 229 6.51 5.64 -19.09
N SER A 230 6.04 6.88 -18.92
CA SER A 230 6.09 7.89 -19.98
C SER A 230 7.49 8.51 -20.09
N LYS A 231 7.85 8.91 -21.32
CA LYS A 231 9.04 9.72 -21.58
C LYS A 231 8.96 11.10 -20.90
N ASP A 232 7.74 11.59 -20.66
CA ASP A 232 7.48 12.89 -20.03
C ASP A 232 7.54 12.84 -18.49
N ARG A 233 7.70 11.65 -17.87
CA ARG A 233 7.74 11.49 -16.42
C ARG A 233 8.87 12.30 -15.77
N SER A 234 8.58 12.93 -14.64
CA SER A 234 9.55 13.80 -13.95
C SER A 234 9.65 13.57 -12.45
N GLY A 235 8.86 12.67 -11.89
CA GLY A 235 8.76 12.38 -10.47
C GLY A 235 7.34 11.95 -10.08
N PHE A 236 7.14 11.58 -8.82
CA PHE A 236 5.82 11.19 -8.33
C PHE A 236 5.04 12.38 -7.75
N VAL A 237 3.73 12.24 -7.69
CA VAL A 237 2.86 13.14 -6.92
C VAL A 237 2.71 12.55 -5.51
N LEU A 238 3.14 13.30 -4.48
CA LEU A 238 2.96 12.91 -3.09
C LEU A 238 1.47 12.92 -2.72
N SER A 239 1.01 11.84 -2.06
CA SER A 239 -0.38 11.70 -1.63
C SER A 239 -0.46 11.09 -0.24
N GLU A 240 -1.48 11.48 0.51
CA GLU A 240 -1.82 10.88 1.81
C GLU A 240 -2.90 9.83 1.66
N GLY A 241 -3.01 8.93 2.61
CA GLY A 241 -4.09 7.94 2.67
C GLY A 241 -3.76 6.77 3.57
N ALA A 242 -4.69 5.83 3.62
CA ALA A 242 -4.52 4.58 4.34
C ALA A 242 -5.26 3.45 3.63
N ALA A 243 -4.74 2.24 3.76
CA ALA A 243 -5.39 1.02 3.29
C ALA A 243 -5.08 -0.12 4.26
N VAL A 244 -6.11 -0.91 4.57
CA VAL A 244 -6.05 -2.03 5.50
C VAL A 244 -6.81 -3.21 4.92
N VAL A 245 -6.26 -4.41 5.05
CA VAL A 245 -6.92 -5.67 4.74
C VAL A 245 -7.15 -6.48 6.02
N CYS A 246 -8.26 -7.22 6.06
CA CYS A 246 -8.50 -8.26 7.03
C CYS A 246 -8.16 -9.59 6.37
N ILE A 247 -7.19 -10.32 6.94
CA ILE A 247 -6.75 -11.61 6.45
C ILE A 247 -7.02 -12.70 7.50
N GLU A 248 -7.39 -13.88 7.04
CA GLU A 248 -7.77 -15.00 7.90
C GLU A 248 -7.18 -16.32 7.40
N GLU A 249 -6.99 -17.26 8.34
CA GLU A 249 -6.76 -18.66 7.98
C GLU A 249 -7.99 -19.18 7.22
N LEU A 250 -7.79 -19.84 6.08
CA LEU A 250 -8.86 -20.30 5.20
C LEU A 250 -9.88 -21.18 5.93
N ASP A 251 -9.42 -22.21 6.67
CA ASP A 251 -10.33 -23.13 7.36
C ASP A 251 -11.18 -22.39 8.40
N SER A 252 -10.61 -21.42 9.08
CA SER A 252 -11.30 -20.57 10.07
C SER A 252 -12.31 -19.64 9.39
N ALA A 253 -11.97 -19.05 8.25
CA ALA A 253 -12.88 -18.22 7.45
C ALA A 253 -14.07 -19.03 6.91
N LEU A 254 -13.81 -20.24 6.39
CA LEU A 254 -14.87 -21.15 5.91
C LEU A 254 -15.79 -21.59 7.04
N ALA A 255 -15.26 -21.92 8.21
CA ALA A 255 -16.04 -22.35 9.37
C ALA A 255 -17.07 -21.30 9.83
N ARG A 256 -16.82 -20.01 9.58
CA ARG A 256 -17.76 -18.91 9.86
C ARG A 256 -18.56 -18.44 8.65
N ASN A 257 -18.46 -19.14 7.51
CA ASN A 257 -19.08 -18.76 6.24
C ASN A 257 -18.67 -17.37 5.75
N ALA A 258 -17.40 -17.00 5.90
CA ALA A 258 -16.89 -15.72 5.41
C ALA A 258 -16.96 -15.63 3.89
N LYS A 259 -17.27 -14.45 3.37
CA LYS A 259 -17.04 -14.15 1.95
C LYS A 259 -15.54 -14.00 1.72
N ILE A 260 -14.95 -14.86 0.91
CA ILE A 260 -13.55 -14.78 0.53
C ILE A 260 -13.42 -13.90 -0.70
N LEU A 261 -12.52 -12.91 -0.64
CA LEU A 261 -12.30 -11.90 -1.67
C LEU A 261 -11.09 -12.22 -2.56
N GLY A 262 -10.18 -13.06 -2.05
CA GLY A 262 -8.99 -13.55 -2.72
C GLY A 262 -8.09 -14.28 -1.73
N GLU A 263 -7.08 -14.99 -2.24
CA GLU A 263 -6.07 -15.71 -1.45
C GLU A 263 -4.71 -15.06 -1.62
N ILE A 264 -3.93 -14.99 -0.56
CA ILE A 264 -2.51 -14.64 -0.63
C ILE A 264 -1.71 -15.92 -0.84
N LYS A 265 -1.06 -16.06 -1.98
CA LYS A 265 -0.30 -17.26 -2.36
C LYS A 265 1.13 -17.23 -1.88
N SER A 266 1.75 -16.06 -1.97
CA SER A 266 3.14 -15.87 -1.57
C SER A 266 3.47 -14.42 -1.28
N TYR A 267 4.55 -14.24 -0.56
CA TYR A 267 5.14 -12.95 -0.22
C TYR A 267 6.66 -13.08 -0.20
N THR A 268 7.32 -12.06 -0.72
CA THR A 268 8.79 -11.96 -0.67
C THR A 268 9.23 -10.54 -0.37
N ASN A 269 10.36 -10.44 0.33
CA ASN A 269 11.01 -9.17 0.64
C ASN A 269 12.53 -9.35 0.60
N PHE A 270 13.21 -8.55 -0.26
CA PHE A 270 14.67 -8.53 -0.37
C PHE A 270 15.18 -7.09 -0.31
N SER A 271 16.45 -6.93 0.01
CA SER A 271 17.10 -5.61 0.07
C SER A 271 18.07 -5.42 -1.08
N ASP A 272 18.08 -4.21 -1.67
CA ASP A 272 19.08 -3.81 -2.66
C ASP A 272 20.50 -3.73 -2.07
N ALA A 273 20.63 -3.40 -0.79
CA ALA A 273 21.92 -3.20 -0.10
C ALA A 273 22.87 -2.27 -0.89
N TYR A 274 22.31 -1.21 -1.50
CA TYR A 274 23.05 -0.36 -2.44
C TYR A 274 23.09 1.11 -2.02
N ASP A 275 21.95 1.80 -1.99
CA ASP A 275 21.84 3.24 -1.70
C ASP A 275 20.53 3.53 -0.96
N LEU A 276 20.45 4.66 -0.22
CA LEU A 276 19.24 4.99 0.55
C LEU A 276 18.06 5.44 -0.32
N THR A 277 18.32 5.97 -1.51
CA THR A 277 17.29 6.53 -2.39
C THR A 277 17.27 5.93 -3.79
N ASN A 278 18.44 5.54 -4.31
CA ASN A 278 18.57 5.03 -5.66
C ASN A 278 18.46 3.49 -5.70
N PRO A 279 17.74 2.93 -6.69
CA PRO A 279 17.71 1.48 -6.88
C PRO A 279 19.06 0.95 -7.34
N ALA A 280 19.39 -0.30 -6.99
CA ALA A 280 20.58 -0.96 -7.48
C ALA A 280 20.55 -1.11 -9.00
N VAL A 281 21.64 -0.71 -9.67
CA VAL A 281 21.71 -0.67 -11.15
C VAL A 281 21.59 -2.06 -11.77
N ASP A 282 22.05 -3.10 -11.06
CA ASP A 282 22.01 -4.48 -11.52
C ASP A 282 20.61 -5.11 -11.46
N CYS A 283 19.63 -4.45 -10.82
CA CYS A 283 18.27 -4.91 -10.63
C CYS A 283 18.13 -6.28 -9.93
N TYR A 284 19.23 -6.79 -9.32
CA TYR A 284 19.31 -8.16 -8.81
C TYR A 284 18.24 -8.43 -7.74
N ALA A 285 18.21 -7.64 -6.67
CA ALA A 285 17.27 -7.87 -5.56
C ALA A 285 15.82 -7.75 -6.00
N ARG A 286 15.47 -6.75 -6.84
CA ARG A 286 14.13 -6.60 -7.42
C ARG A 286 13.74 -7.80 -8.26
N SER A 287 14.65 -8.28 -9.12
CA SER A 287 14.40 -9.46 -9.95
C SER A 287 14.21 -10.73 -9.11
N MET A 288 14.99 -10.88 -8.03
CA MET A 288 14.84 -12.00 -7.11
C MET A 288 13.54 -11.92 -6.32
N THR A 289 13.12 -10.71 -5.88
CA THR A 289 11.82 -10.49 -5.24
C THR A 289 10.68 -11.01 -6.12
N ILE A 290 10.71 -10.71 -7.42
CA ILE A 290 9.69 -11.15 -8.38
C ILE A 290 9.76 -12.67 -8.60
N LYS A 291 10.96 -13.21 -8.91
CA LYS A 291 11.17 -14.65 -9.18
C LYS A 291 10.73 -15.52 -8.03
N GLU A 292 11.20 -15.20 -6.83
CA GLU A 292 10.89 -15.99 -5.63
C GLU A 292 9.41 -15.92 -5.28
N CYS A 293 8.75 -14.75 -5.48
CA CYS A 293 7.32 -14.61 -5.23
C CYS A 293 6.52 -15.52 -6.16
N VAL A 294 6.83 -15.55 -7.45
CA VAL A 294 6.17 -16.45 -8.43
C VAL A 294 6.48 -17.92 -8.10
N SER A 295 7.73 -18.23 -7.78
CA SER A 295 8.15 -19.60 -7.42
C SER A 295 7.43 -20.12 -6.18
N GLN A 296 7.36 -19.32 -5.11
CA GLN A 296 6.67 -19.68 -3.87
C GLN A 296 5.15 -19.80 -4.03
N ALA A 297 4.56 -19.07 -4.98
CA ALA A 297 3.15 -19.22 -5.33
C ALA A 297 2.86 -20.56 -6.03
N GLY A 298 3.89 -21.25 -6.52
CA GLY A 298 3.76 -22.54 -7.21
C GLY A 298 3.18 -22.42 -8.62
N ILE A 299 3.28 -21.24 -9.26
CA ILE A 299 2.78 -20.99 -10.61
C ILE A 299 3.93 -20.79 -11.59
N THR A 300 3.65 -20.98 -12.87
CA THR A 300 4.56 -20.63 -13.98
C THR A 300 4.39 -19.16 -14.37
N TYR A 301 5.37 -18.59 -15.07
CA TYR A 301 5.28 -17.21 -15.57
C TYR A 301 4.13 -16.99 -16.56
N SER A 302 3.66 -18.04 -17.25
CA SER A 302 2.52 -17.98 -18.16
C SER A 302 1.16 -17.96 -17.48
N GLU A 303 1.11 -18.26 -16.18
CA GLU A 303 -0.09 -18.20 -15.36
C GLU A 303 -0.23 -16.87 -14.61
N LEU A 304 0.75 -15.96 -14.73
CA LEU A 304 0.66 -14.61 -14.17
C LEU A 304 -0.12 -13.70 -15.13
N ASP A 305 -1.30 -13.28 -14.70
CA ASP A 305 -2.26 -12.58 -15.57
C ASP A 305 -2.15 -11.05 -15.48
N TYR A 306 -1.62 -10.51 -14.36
CA TYR A 306 -1.54 -9.07 -14.14
C TYR A 306 -0.43 -8.72 -13.15
N ILE A 307 0.24 -7.60 -13.42
CA ILE A 307 1.20 -6.99 -12.50
C ILE A 307 0.74 -5.56 -12.16
N ASN A 308 0.48 -5.30 -10.89
CA ASN A 308 0.39 -3.93 -10.38
C ASN A 308 1.80 -3.47 -10.03
N ALA A 309 2.35 -2.61 -10.87
CA ALA A 309 3.72 -2.15 -10.76
C ALA A 309 3.89 -1.10 -9.65
N HIS A 310 5.07 -1.02 -9.10
CA HIS A 310 5.44 0.12 -8.26
C HIS A 310 5.31 1.45 -9.01
N GLY A 311 5.81 1.54 -10.25
CA GLY A 311 5.50 2.56 -11.25
C GLY A 311 5.31 3.97 -10.71
N THR A 312 6.36 4.60 -10.19
CA THR A 312 6.26 5.88 -9.45
C THR A 312 6.23 7.11 -10.35
N SER A 313 6.38 6.96 -11.67
CA SER A 313 6.58 8.11 -12.58
C SER A 313 7.93 8.82 -12.38
N THR A 314 8.89 8.17 -11.74
CA THR A 314 10.28 8.64 -11.69
C THR A 314 11.10 7.98 -12.78
N ARG A 315 12.09 8.70 -13.32
CA ARG A 315 12.95 8.16 -14.39
C ARG A 315 13.70 6.92 -13.94
N LEU A 316 14.29 6.97 -12.73
CA LEU A 316 15.11 5.89 -12.21
C LEU A 316 14.29 4.65 -11.87
N ASN A 317 13.18 4.79 -11.13
CA ASN A 317 12.39 3.64 -10.73
C ASN A 317 11.78 2.92 -11.92
N ASP A 318 11.09 3.65 -12.81
CA ASP A 318 10.31 3.01 -13.88
C ASP A 318 11.20 2.25 -14.86
N LEU A 319 12.39 2.79 -15.17
CA LEU A 319 13.38 2.09 -15.99
C LEU A 319 13.96 0.87 -15.27
N ASN A 320 14.35 1.02 -14.00
CA ASN A 320 14.92 -0.06 -13.21
C ASN A 320 13.89 -1.20 -12.99
N GLU A 321 12.63 -0.86 -12.72
CA GLU A 321 11.54 -1.82 -12.60
C GLU A 321 11.29 -2.58 -13.91
N THR A 322 11.30 -1.88 -15.05
CA THR A 322 11.23 -2.51 -16.38
C THR A 322 12.34 -3.54 -16.58
N ASN A 323 13.58 -3.18 -16.25
CA ASN A 323 14.73 -4.07 -16.36
C ASN A 323 14.64 -5.25 -15.37
N ALA A 324 14.19 -5.00 -14.14
CA ALA A 324 13.98 -6.06 -13.14
C ALA A 324 12.92 -7.07 -13.59
N LEU A 325 11.81 -6.62 -14.19
CA LEU A 325 10.77 -7.47 -14.76
C LEU A 325 11.31 -8.32 -15.91
N LYS A 326 12.07 -7.71 -16.83
CA LYS A 326 12.73 -8.46 -17.94
C LYS A 326 13.71 -9.51 -17.40
N LEU A 327 14.52 -9.14 -16.41
CA LEU A 327 15.50 -10.05 -15.80
C LEU A 327 14.80 -11.20 -15.04
N ALA A 328 13.66 -10.92 -14.37
CA ALA A 328 12.91 -11.90 -13.63
C ALA A 328 12.13 -12.87 -14.52
N LEU A 329 11.40 -12.37 -15.49
CA LEU A 329 10.37 -13.10 -16.24
C LEU A 329 10.82 -13.49 -17.65
N GLY A 330 11.98 -12.98 -18.10
CA GLY A 330 12.49 -13.22 -19.45
C GLY A 330 11.50 -12.79 -20.55
N LYS A 331 11.27 -13.64 -21.53
CA LYS A 331 10.33 -13.36 -22.63
C LYS A 331 8.87 -13.16 -22.18
N HIS A 332 8.49 -13.73 -21.04
CA HIS A 332 7.12 -13.61 -20.51
C HIS A 332 6.80 -12.18 -20.05
N ALA A 333 7.80 -11.37 -19.70
CA ALA A 333 7.59 -9.97 -19.32
C ALA A 333 6.85 -9.15 -20.38
N TYR A 334 7.02 -9.48 -21.65
CA TYR A 334 6.41 -8.77 -22.77
C TYR A 334 4.94 -9.12 -23.04
N SER A 335 4.43 -10.20 -22.44
CA SER A 335 3.06 -10.67 -22.65
C SER A 335 2.15 -10.47 -21.44
N ILE A 336 2.71 -10.13 -20.28
CA ILE A 336 1.95 -9.91 -19.06
C ILE A 336 1.53 -8.44 -19.01
N PRO A 337 0.23 -8.13 -18.91
CA PRO A 337 -0.22 -6.75 -18.75
C PRO A 337 0.19 -6.18 -17.41
N ILE A 338 0.72 -4.96 -17.44
CA ILE A 338 1.24 -4.22 -16.29
C ILE A 338 0.51 -2.89 -16.19
N SER A 339 0.18 -2.44 -15.00
CA SER A 339 -0.27 -1.05 -14.82
C SER A 339 0.22 -0.44 -13.51
N SER A 340 0.35 0.89 -13.48
CA SER A 340 0.58 1.64 -12.26
C SER A 340 -0.63 2.47 -11.90
N THR A 341 -1.23 2.17 -10.75
CA THR A 341 -2.39 2.90 -10.22
C THR A 341 -2.02 4.19 -9.50
N LYS A 342 -0.73 4.48 -9.35
CA LYS A 342 -0.24 5.79 -8.89
C LYS A 342 -0.56 6.93 -9.84
N SER A 343 -0.89 6.63 -11.08
CA SER A 343 -1.44 7.60 -12.03
C SER A 343 -2.83 8.12 -11.64
N TYR A 344 -3.56 7.42 -10.77
CA TYR A 344 -4.86 7.83 -10.21
C TYR A 344 -4.72 8.44 -8.82
N SER A 345 -4.11 7.71 -7.90
CA SER A 345 -4.04 8.08 -6.48
C SER A 345 -2.91 9.07 -6.16
N GLY A 346 -1.92 9.23 -7.04
CA GLY A 346 -0.60 9.67 -6.64
C GLY A 346 0.10 8.58 -5.82
N HIS A 347 1.23 8.90 -5.21
CA HIS A 347 2.00 7.98 -4.40
C HIS A 347 1.63 8.12 -2.92
N LEU A 348 0.90 7.15 -2.37
CA LEU A 348 0.46 7.12 -0.97
C LEU A 348 1.59 6.72 0.01
N ILE A 349 2.82 6.66 -0.46
CA ILE A 349 4.02 6.28 0.29
C ILE A 349 3.82 4.93 0.99
N SER A 350 3.80 4.90 2.33
CA SER A 350 3.66 3.67 3.10
C SER A 350 2.35 2.93 2.82
N ALA A 351 1.27 3.65 2.55
CA ALA A 351 -0.04 3.07 2.27
C ALA A 351 -0.17 2.51 0.83
N ALA A 352 0.75 2.84 -0.08
CA ALA A 352 0.64 2.53 -1.49
C ALA A 352 0.44 1.04 -1.75
N GLY A 353 1.33 0.18 -1.24
CA GLY A 353 1.26 -1.26 -1.51
C GLY A 353 0.02 -1.94 -0.93
N ALA A 354 -0.51 -1.46 0.20
CA ALA A 354 -1.76 -1.96 0.76
C ALA A 354 -2.97 -1.53 -0.09
N PHE A 355 -2.99 -0.28 -0.56
CA PHE A 355 -4.02 0.21 -1.49
C PHE A 355 -3.98 -0.56 -2.82
N GLU A 356 -2.80 -0.77 -3.37
CA GLU A 356 -2.58 -1.52 -4.62
C GLU A 356 -2.96 -2.99 -4.49
N THR A 357 -2.81 -3.60 -3.31
CA THR A 357 -3.36 -4.93 -3.00
C THR A 357 -4.89 -4.95 -3.13
N ILE A 358 -5.58 -3.93 -2.61
CA ILE A 358 -7.04 -3.79 -2.75
C ILE A 358 -7.43 -3.61 -4.22
N VAL A 359 -6.69 -2.80 -4.98
CA VAL A 359 -6.94 -2.62 -6.41
C VAL A 359 -6.75 -3.93 -7.19
N CYS A 360 -5.73 -4.74 -6.86
CA CYS A 360 -5.57 -6.07 -7.45
C CYS A 360 -6.79 -6.96 -7.20
N LEU A 361 -7.31 -7.01 -5.97
CA LEU A 361 -8.52 -7.77 -5.63
C LEU A 361 -9.75 -7.28 -6.43
N GLN A 362 -9.92 -5.97 -6.54
CA GLN A 362 -11.01 -5.36 -7.31
C GLN A 362 -10.88 -5.67 -8.80
N ALA A 363 -9.67 -5.60 -9.36
CA ALA A 363 -9.36 -5.95 -10.74
C ALA A 363 -9.68 -7.42 -11.04
N MET A 364 -9.26 -8.34 -10.16
CA MET A 364 -9.53 -9.78 -10.25
C MET A 364 -11.03 -10.06 -10.20
N ASN A 365 -11.76 -9.43 -9.29
CA ASN A 365 -13.20 -9.63 -9.14
C ASN A 365 -13.99 -9.07 -10.33
N ALA A 366 -13.59 -7.93 -10.88
CA ALA A 366 -14.22 -7.31 -12.03
C ALA A 366 -13.75 -7.87 -13.38
N ASN A 367 -12.65 -8.62 -13.41
CA ASN A 367 -11.93 -9.02 -14.63
C ASN A 367 -11.58 -7.81 -15.52
N ILE A 368 -11.09 -6.75 -14.87
CA ILE A 368 -10.68 -5.49 -15.52
C ILE A 368 -9.31 -5.09 -14.99
N ILE A 369 -8.33 -4.98 -15.87
CA ILE A 369 -7.02 -4.42 -15.58
C ILE A 369 -7.11 -2.90 -15.73
N PRO A 370 -6.82 -2.12 -14.66
CA PRO A 370 -6.76 -0.67 -14.75
C PRO A 370 -5.71 -0.21 -15.76
N ALA A 371 -6.03 0.82 -16.55
CA ALA A 371 -5.02 1.45 -17.39
C ALA A 371 -3.98 2.20 -16.54
N THR A 372 -2.77 2.37 -17.05
CA THR A 372 -1.85 3.39 -16.57
C THR A 372 -2.29 4.71 -17.17
N LEU A 373 -2.91 5.60 -16.35
CA LEU A 373 -3.34 6.92 -16.82
C LEU A 373 -2.14 7.76 -17.26
N ASN A 374 -2.40 8.68 -18.17
CA ASN A 374 -1.45 9.68 -18.63
C ASN A 374 -0.24 9.10 -19.40
N LEU A 375 -0.25 7.81 -19.72
CA LEU A 375 0.78 7.17 -20.56
C LEU A 375 0.45 7.43 -22.04
N THR A 376 0.62 8.67 -22.48
CA THR A 376 0.37 9.10 -23.87
C THR A 376 1.63 9.14 -24.73
N ASN A 377 2.82 9.16 -24.12
CA ASN A 377 4.13 9.19 -24.77
C ASN A 377 5.04 8.13 -24.11
N PRO A 378 4.86 6.83 -24.47
CA PRO A 378 5.63 5.76 -23.85
C PRO A 378 7.15 5.96 -24.02
N ASP A 379 7.90 5.67 -22.96
CA ASP A 379 9.36 5.68 -23.03
C ASP A 379 9.84 4.42 -23.77
N PRO A 380 10.62 4.54 -24.86
CA PRO A 380 11.15 3.41 -25.60
C PRO A 380 11.98 2.41 -24.77
N GLU A 381 12.56 2.87 -23.66
CA GLU A 381 13.29 1.99 -22.74
C GLU A 381 12.36 1.24 -21.77
N CYS A 382 11.12 1.71 -21.60
CA CYS A 382 10.05 1.05 -20.87
C CYS A 382 9.10 0.37 -21.87
N ASP A 383 9.55 -0.71 -22.51
CA ASP A 383 8.95 -1.34 -23.69
C ASP A 383 8.07 -2.56 -23.38
N LEU A 384 7.56 -2.68 -22.15
CA LEU A 384 6.62 -3.72 -21.75
C LEU A 384 5.16 -3.27 -21.97
N ASP A 385 4.20 -4.16 -21.73
CA ASP A 385 2.76 -3.88 -21.90
C ASP A 385 2.18 -3.15 -20.67
N TYR A 386 2.33 -1.85 -20.62
CA TYR A 386 1.89 -1.01 -19.49
C TYR A 386 0.42 -0.60 -19.53
N VAL A 387 -0.42 -1.25 -20.29
CA VAL A 387 -1.86 -0.99 -20.42
C VAL A 387 -2.16 0.51 -20.55
N ALA A 388 -1.64 1.13 -21.62
CA ALA A 388 -1.85 2.54 -21.90
C ALA A 388 -3.28 2.82 -22.40
N GLY A 389 -3.81 4.00 -22.10
CA GLY A 389 -5.07 4.51 -22.63
C GLY A 389 -6.31 3.99 -21.92
N ASP A 390 -6.82 2.83 -22.27
CA ASP A 390 -8.07 2.27 -21.76
C ASP A 390 -7.84 1.07 -20.84
N HIS A 391 -8.80 0.85 -19.91
CA HIS A 391 -8.86 -0.38 -19.12
C HIS A 391 -8.98 -1.58 -20.05
N ARG A 392 -8.34 -2.67 -19.65
CA ARG A 392 -8.37 -3.93 -20.41
C ARG A 392 -9.27 -4.95 -19.72
N LYS A 393 -10.28 -5.45 -20.41
CA LYS A 393 -11.02 -6.64 -19.95
C LYS A 393 -10.13 -7.86 -20.10
N SER A 394 -9.88 -8.57 -19.03
CA SER A 394 -9.09 -9.79 -18.98
C SER A 394 -9.50 -10.64 -17.79
N PHE A 395 -9.57 -11.95 -17.97
CA PHE A 395 -9.66 -12.85 -16.82
C PHE A 395 -8.36 -12.76 -16.02
N ILE A 396 -8.46 -12.59 -14.72
CA ILE A 396 -7.32 -12.44 -13.82
C ILE A 396 -7.48 -13.46 -12.71
N ASN A 397 -6.67 -14.51 -12.74
CA ASN A 397 -6.56 -15.51 -11.68
C ASN A 397 -5.41 -15.16 -10.73
N HIS A 398 -4.25 -14.75 -11.27
CA HIS A 398 -3.08 -14.39 -10.49
C HIS A 398 -2.68 -12.94 -10.75
N ALA A 399 -2.56 -12.18 -9.68
CA ALA A 399 -2.09 -10.79 -9.73
C ALA A 399 -0.88 -10.61 -8.80
N LEU A 400 0.17 -10.00 -9.32
CA LEU A 400 1.39 -9.66 -8.57
C LEU A 400 1.40 -8.17 -8.24
N ASN A 401 1.46 -7.84 -6.96
CA ASN A 401 1.63 -6.47 -6.46
C ASN A 401 3.09 -6.22 -6.08
N LEU A 402 3.71 -5.17 -6.65
CA LEU A 402 5.12 -4.82 -6.45
C LEU A 402 5.27 -3.49 -5.70
N SER A 403 6.15 -3.47 -4.73
CA SER A 403 6.49 -2.26 -3.98
C SER A 403 8.00 -2.16 -3.75
N PHE A 404 8.59 -1.03 -4.15
CA PHE A 404 10.02 -0.75 -4.01
C PHE A 404 10.21 0.53 -3.21
N GLY A 405 10.81 0.42 -2.02
CA GLY A 405 10.95 1.54 -1.08
C GLY A 405 12.33 2.15 -1.05
N PHE A 406 12.40 3.42 -0.66
CA PHE A 406 13.67 4.00 -0.21
C PHE A 406 14.27 3.13 0.92
N GLY A 407 15.60 3.14 1.04
CA GLY A 407 16.32 2.20 1.88
C GLY A 407 16.55 0.84 1.23
N GLY A 408 16.12 0.66 -0.05
CA GLY A 408 16.34 -0.56 -0.83
C GLY A 408 15.39 -1.72 -0.48
N ALA A 409 14.27 -1.47 0.19
CA ALA A 409 13.28 -2.50 0.49
C ALA A 409 12.46 -2.85 -0.77
N ASN A 410 12.49 -4.12 -1.18
CA ASN A 410 11.76 -4.64 -2.34
C ASN A 410 10.78 -5.71 -1.88
N ALA A 411 9.49 -5.50 -2.10
CA ALA A 411 8.44 -6.43 -1.69
C ALA A 411 7.54 -6.81 -2.86
N ALA A 412 7.11 -8.07 -2.87
CA ALA A 412 6.14 -8.61 -3.80
C ALA A 412 5.11 -9.46 -3.08
N LEU A 413 3.84 -9.32 -3.46
CA LEU A 413 2.72 -10.08 -2.92
C LEU A 413 1.94 -10.70 -4.08
N MET A 414 1.80 -12.02 -4.08
CA MET A 414 1.00 -12.76 -5.07
C MET A 414 -0.39 -13.01 -4.54
N LEU A 415 -1.37 -12.61 -5.32
CA LEU A 415 -2.79 -12.83 -5.05
C LEU A 415 -3.36 -13.84 -6.04
N GLU A 416 -4.23 -14.70 -5.59
CA GLU A 416 -5.01 -15.62 -6.40
C GLU A 416 -6.51 -15.41 -6.19
N LYS A 417 -7.28 -15.47 -7.28
CA LYS A 417 -8.73 -15.45 -7.23
C LYS A 417 -9.24 -16.69 -6.50
N TYR A 418 -10.06 -16.49 -5.49
CA TYR A 418 -10.66 -17.62 -4.79
C TYR A 418 -11.86 -18.15 -5.60
N SER A 419 -11.82 -19.45 -5.89
CA SER A 419 -12.84 -20.17 -6.67
C SER A 419 -13.55 -21.23 -5.82
#